data_554e188b42c482d3add7602bec7ce833
#
_entry.id   554e188b42c482d3add7602bec7ce833
#
_cell.length_a   1.000
_cell.length_b   1.000
_cell.length_c   1.000
_cell.angle_alpha   90.00
_cell.angle_beta   90.00
_cell.angle_gamma   90.00
#
_symmetry.space_group_name_H-M   'P 1'
#
loop_
_entity.id
_entity.type
_entity.pdbx_description
1 polymer ?
#
loop_
_entity_poly.entity_id
_entity_poly.type
_entity_poly.pdbx_seq_one_letter_code
_entity_poly.pdbx_strand_id
1 'polypeptide(L)'
;VTGSETTVTGREHPDELTGPIRRRSFLASAAVAATAPVAVAGPARAAEPAAGPPVGSVARLLGVPEAGRGVGWLREALQIAVQLELATIPPYLCGWWSVKDRRGDAAQLIRRVIDDEMYHLGVVCNLLVAVGGRPRFKDLAPRYPGPLPGGVRAGVTVYLSGLTRPFVRDVMMAIEAPDEPLARRANLSPSIGDFYSHLMIAMRDTAPYLSVEGQLSSRIGPDVLEPVRTLDDVERSIEIIKEQGEGTASCPADAFQDDHPAHYYAFAEIYHGRQLCNTGRGWHFTGAPVPFPDARPMARVPVGGWRRLPPPVRRLSDQFDSTYDAILDALEGAWSGGGQSALGSAVRAMRGLEEPAVELMEIAMPDAPGNYGPQFRRP
;
A
#
# COMPACT_ATOMS: atom_id res chain seq x y z
N VAL A 1 -57.43 38.66 22.31
CA VAL A 1 -58.41 38.74 21.22
C VAL A 1 -57.98 37.73 20.19
N THR A 2 -58.79 36.65 20.15
CA THR A 2 -59.23 35.79 19.03
C THR A 2 -58.14 35.21 18.13
N GLY A 3 -57.89 33.96 18.07
CA GLY A 3 -58.81 32.83 17.87
C GLY A 3 -58.70 32.38 16.40
N SER A 4 -58.19 31.20 16.14
CA SER A 4 -58.87 30.28 15.23
C SER A 4 -58.04 28.95 15.14
N GLU A 5 -58.64 27.93 15.68
CA GLU A 5 -58.31 26.52 15.39
C GLU A 5 -58.74 26.22 13.95
N THR A 6 -57.98 25.33 13.29
CA THR A 6 -58.56 24.50 12.26
C THR A 6 -57.87 23.12 12.28
N THR A 7 -58.64 22.17 12.76
CA THR A 7 -58.50 20.73 12.67
C THR A 7 -58.73 20.28 11.22
N VAL A 8 -57.94 19.36 10.67
CA VAL A 8 -58.36 18.37 9.66
C VAL A 8 -57.40 17.19 9.70
N THR A 9 -57.79 16.12 10.30
CA THR A 9 -58.08 14.75 9.83
C THR A 9 -56.98 14.03 9.04
N GLY A 10 -56.66 12.89 9.60
CA GLY A 10 -55.78 11.84 9.16
C GLY A 10 -56.20 11.15 7.86
N ARG A 11 -55.22 10.45 7.33
CA ARG A 11 -55.36 9.28 6.45
C ARG A 11 -54.13 8.42 6.60
N GLU A 12 -54.31 7.31 7.24
CA GLU A 12 -54.11 5.91 6.82
C GLU A 12 -52.83 5.58 6.04
N HIS A 13 -52.03 4.74 6.69
CA HIS A 13 -51.05 3.82 6.09
C HIS A 13 -51.74 2.81 5.19
N PRO A 14 -51.09 2.33 4.16
CA PRO A 14 -51.12 0.90 3.95
C PRO A 14 -49.75 0.25 3.94
N ASP A 15 -49.77 -0.92 4.50
CA ASP A 15 -48.91 -2.05 4.64
C ASP A 15 -47.94 -2.38 3.51
N GLU A 16 -46.83 -2.94 3.96
CA GLU A 16 -46.08 -4.12 3.49
C GLU A 16 -46.19 -4.52 2.01
N LEU A 17 -45.04 -4.50 1.34
CA LEU A 17 -44.69 -5.51 0.34
C LEU A 17 -43.22 -5.88 0.45
N THR A 18 -42.96 -6.92 1.26
CA THR A 18 -41.77 -7.78 1.19
C THR A 18 -41.87 -8.60 -0.10
N GLY A 19 -40.91 -8.41 -1.02
CA GLY A 19 -40.75 -9.26 -2.19
C GLY A 19 -39.30 -9.37 -2.60
N PRO A 20 -38.77 -10.57 -2.86
CA PRO A 20 -37.32 -10.77 -3.14
C PRO A 20 -36.96 -10.27 -4.53
N ILE A 21 -35.95 -9.42 -4.61
CA ILE A 21 -35.39 -8.93 -5.87
C ILE A 21 -34.66 -10.09 -6.58
N ARG A 22 -35.26 -10.58 -7.64
CA ARG A 22 -34.64 -11.55 -8.56
C ARG A 22 -33.55 -10.86 -9.37
N ARG A 23 -32.32 -11.34 -9.23
CA ARG A 23 -31.21 -11.01 -10.11
C ARG A 23 -31.51 -11.51 -11.52
N ARG A 24 -31.66 -10.60 -12.48
CA ARG A 24 -31.67 -10.93 -13.92
C ARG A 24 -30.25 -10.83 -14.47
N SER A 25 -29.72 -12.00 -14.83
CA SER A 25 -28.48 -12.18 -15.59
C SER A 25 -28.66 -11.61 -17.00
N PHE A 26 -27.78 -10.72 -17.43
CA PHE A 26 -27.58 -10.37 -18.84
C PHE A 26 -26.35 -11.09 -19.35
N LEU A 27 -26.59 -12.19 -20.05
CA LEU A 27 -25.60 -12.81 -20.94
C LEU A 27 -25.79 -12.18 -22.32
N ALA A 28 -24.81 -11.44 -22.80
CA ALA A 28 -24.67 -11.10 -24.20
C ALA A 28 -23.45 -11.84 -24.75
N SER A 29 -23.71 -12.89 -25.52
CA SER A 29 -22.72 -13.65 -26.27
C SER A 29 -22.38 -12.89 -27.55
N ALA A 30 -21.09 -12.54 -27.73
CA ALA A 30 -20.55 -12.19 -29.04
C ALA A 30 -19.55 -13.28 -29.43
N ALA A 31 -19.93 -14.13 -30.35
CA ALA A 31 -19.05 -15.13 -30.98
C ALA A 31 -18.27 -14.44 -32.11
N VAL A 32 -16.95 -14.36 -31.99
CA VAL A 32 -16.06 -14.03 -33.08
C VAL A 32 -15.28 -15.31 -33.41
N ALA A 33 -15.56 -15.86 -34.62
CA ALA A 33 -14.82 -16.97 -35.15
C ALA A 33 -13.46 -16.49 -35.68
N ALA A 34 -12.38 -16.91 -35.02
CA ALA A 34 -11.02 -16.77 -35.56
C ALA A 34 -10.49 -18.13 -35.97
N THR A 35 -10.18 -18.26 -37.24
CA THR A 35 -9.49 -19.43 -37.84
C THR A 35 -8.02 -19.39 -37.41
N ALA A 36 -7.59 -20.38 -36.65
CA ALA A 36 -6.20 -20.58 -36.28
C ALA A 36 -5.50 -21.55 -37.25
N PRO A 37 -4.22 -21.32 -37.59
CA PRO A 37 -3.43 -22.29 -38.36
C PRO A 37 -3.00 -23.47 -37.47
N VAL A 38 -3.07 -24.66 -38.02
CA VAL A 38 -2.63 -25.90 -37.38
C VAL A 38 -1.11 -25.88 -37.22
N ALA A 39 -0.63 -25.78 -35.99
CA ALA A 39 0.77 -25.95 -35.65
C ALA A 39 1.04 -27.44 -35.36
N VAL A 40 2.03 -28.00 -36.03
CA VAL A 40 2.52 -29.36 -35.84
C VAL A 40 3.17 -29.46 -34.46
N ALA A 41 2.64 -30.33 -33.62
CA ALA A 41 3.16 -30.55 -32.25
C ALA A 41 4.52 -31.28 -32.32
N GLY A 42 5.57 -30.61 -31.89
CA GLY A 42 6.84 -31.23 -31.52
C GLY A 42 6.70 -32.02 -30.20
N PRO A 43 7.66 -32.92 -29.87
CA PRO A 43 7.55 -33.76 -28.69
C PRO A 43 7.49 -32.90 -27.39
N ALA A 44 6.47 -33.16 -26.59
CA ALA A 44 6.26 -32.51 -25.29
C ALA A 44 7.47 -32.79 -24.40
N ARG A 45 8.22 -31.73 -24.12
CA ARG A 45 9.24 -31.74 -23.06
C ARG A 45 8.50 -31.89 -21.73
N ALA A 46 8.84 -32.92 -20.95
CA ALA A 46 8.28 -33.11 -19.63
C ALA A 46 8.45 -31.82 -18.84
N ALA A 47 7.33 -31.28 -18.33
CA ALA A 47 7.36 -30.11 -17.44
C ALA A 47 8.15 -30.51 -16.21
N GLU A 48 9.22 -29.77 -15.90
CA GLU A 48 9.88 -29.85 -14.61
C GLU A 48 8.84 -29.57 -13.53
N PRO A 49 8.85 -30.31 -12.40
CA PRO A 49 7.94 -30.03 -11.31
C PRO A 49 8.15 -28.56 -10.89
N ALA A 50 7.07 -27.79 -10.91
CA ALA A 50 7.10 -26.38 -10.51
C ALA A 50 7.76 -26.28 -9.13
N ALA A 51 8.86 -25.54 -9.03
CA ALA A 51 9.50 -25.25 -7.75
C ALA A 51 8.43 -24.70 -6.79
N GLY A 52 8.35 -25.27 -5.59
CA GLY A 52 7.43 -24.77 -4.56
C GLY A 52 7.65 -23.28 -4.30
N PRO A 53 6.65 -22.57 -3.73
CA PRO A 53 6.77 -21.15 -3.49
C PRO A 53 8.02 -20.86 -2.64
N PRO A 54 8.73 -19.75 -2.92
CA PRO A 54 9.98 -19.42 -2.24
C PRO A 54 9.76 -19.22 -0.73
N VAL A 55 10.79 -19.53 0.06
CA VAL A 55 10.80 -19.27 1.50
C VAL A 55 10.50 -17.79 1.75
N GLY A 56 9.60 -17.49 2.71
CA GLY A 56 9.17 -16.11 2.98
C GLY A 56 8.11 -15.58 2.04
N SER A 57 7.44 -16.44 1.24
CA SER A 57 6.31 -16.02 0.41
C SER A 57 4.99 -16.13 1.15
N VAL A 58 4.08 -15.17 0.91
CA VAL A 58 2.71 -15.20 1.44
C VAL A 58 1.98 -16.44 0.96
N ALA A 59 2.14 -16.85 -0.30
CA ALA A 59 1.54 -18.07 -0.82
C ALA A 59 1.95 -19.32 -0.02
N ARG A 60 3.22 -19.42 0.41
CA ARG A 60 3.69 -20.51 1.28
C ARG A 60 3.06 -20.44 2.66
N LEU A 61 2.99 -19.24 3.24
CA LEU A 61 2.37 -19.04 4.55
C LEU A 61 0.89 -19.40 4.53
N LEU A 62 0.15 -18.93 3.55
CA LEU A 62 -1.28 -19.24 3.40
C LEU A 62 -1.54 -20.71 3.08
N GLY A 63 -0.57 -21.42 2.50
CA GLY A 63 -0.60 -22.87 2.29
C GLY A 63 -0.48 -23.68 3.57
N VAL A 64 -0.08 -23.07 4.70
CA VAL A 64 -0.09 -23.74 6.02
C VAL A 64 -1.54 -23.83 6.50
N PRO A 65 -2.05 -25.06 6.83
CA PRO A 65 -3.39 -25.19 7.41
C PRO A 65 -3.57 -24.33 8.66
N GLU A 66 -4.76 -23.80 8.89
CA GLU A 66 -5.03 -22.89 10.02
C GLU A 66 -4.60 -23.48 11.36
N ALA A 67 -4.89 -24.76 11.60
CA ALA A 67 -4.46 -25.46 12.81
C ALA A 67 -2.92 -25.54 13.01
N GLY A 68 -2.14 -25.29 11.95
CA GLY A 68 -0.67 -25.25 12.00
C GLY A 68 -0.09 -23.84 12.14
N ARG A 69 -0.92 -22.79 12.18
CA ARG A 69 -0.50 -21.40 12.25
C ARG A 69 -0.30 -20.96 13.70
N GLY A 70 0.85 -21.32 14.27
CA GLY A 70 1.22 -20.89 15.63
C GLY A 70 2.03 -19.60 15.65
N VAL A 71 2.61 -19.25 16.82
CA VAL A 71 3.40 -18.00 17.02
C VAL A 71 4.58 -17.87 16.05
N GLY A 72 5.21 -18.97 15.64
CA GLY A 72 6.26 -18.94 14.62
C GLY A 72 5.76 -18.46 13.27
N TRP A 73 4.59 -18.93 12.85
CA TRP A 73 3.90 -18.47 11.65
C TRP A 73 3.56 -16.97 11.73
N LEU A 74 3.02 -16.52 12.89
CA LEU A 74 2.69 -15.12 13.13
C LEU A 74 3.92 -14.21 12.98
N ARG A 75 5.05 -14.61 13.56
CA ARG A 75 6.31 -13.84 13.44
C ARG A 75 6.80 -13.73 12.01
N GLU A 76 6.70 -14.81 11.23
CA GLU A 76 7.10 -14.80 9.82
C GLU A 76 6.14 -13.93 9.00
N ALA A 77 4.84 -14.05 9.21
CA ALA A 77 3.83 -13.24 8.53
C ALA A 77 3.99 -11.74 8.85
N LEU A 78 4.16 -11.38 10.11
CA LEU A 78 4.40 -10.00 10.53
C LEU A 78 5.72 -9.43 9.99
N GLN A 79 6.78 -10.25 9.87
CA GLN A 79 8.00 -9.81 9.22
C GLN A 79 7.79 -9.52 7.73
N ILE A 80 6.94 -10.28 7.04
CA ILE A 80 6.55 -9.96 5.66
C ILE A 80 5.72 -8.68 5.61
N ALA A 81 4.81 -8.46 6.56
CA ALA A 81 4.08 -7.20 6.69
C ALA A 81 5.03 -6.00 6.83
N VAL A 82 6.06 -6.08 7.70
CA VAL A 82 7.10 -5.04 7.82
C VAL A 82 7.77 -4.74 6.48
N GLN A 83 8.04 -5.77 5.67
CA GLN A 83 8.64 -5.57 4.35
C GLN A 83 7.66 -4.94 3.35
N LEU A 84 6.37 -5.31 3.41
CA LEU A 84 5.33 -4.77 2.54
C LEU A 84 5.16 -3.27 2.80
N GLU A 85 4.93 -2.87 4.05
CA GLU A 85 4.77 -1.46 4.43
C GLU A 85 6.02 -0.63 4.08
N LEU A 86 7.22 -1.18 4.31
CA LEU A 86 8.45 -0.51 3.90
C LEU A 86 8.55 -0.35 2.37
N ALA A 87 8.01 -1.29 1.60
CA ALA A 87 8.18 -1.30 0.14
C ALA A 87 7.26 -0.29 -0.59
N THR A 88 6.20 0.19 0.07
CA THR A 88 5.27 1.19 -0.49
C THR A 88 5.84 2.62 -0.37
N ILE A 89 6.59 2.91 0.69
CA ILE A 89 7.06 4.26 1.03
C ILE A 89 7.99 4.85 -0.05
N PRO A 90 9.07 4.20 -0.53
CA PRO A 90 9.99 4.78 -1.51
C PRO A 90 9.35 5.23 -2.84
N PRO A 91 8.48 4.44 -3.51
CA PRO A 91 7.82 4.90 -4.71
C PRO A 91 6.91 6.11 -4.46
N TYR A 92 6.18 6.14 -3.33
CA TYR A 92 5.32 7.27 -2.99
C TYR A 92 6.11 8.53 -2.68
N LEU A 93 7.25 8.41 -1.97
CA LEU A 93 8.19 9.51 -1.75
C LEU A 93 8.76 10.05 -3.07
N CYS A 94 9.16 9.19 -4.01
CA CYS A 94 9.62 9.63 -5.33
C CYS A 94 8.53 10.41 -6.07
N GLY A 95 7.29 9.91 -6.08
CA GLY A 95 6.14 10.61 -6.63
C GLY A 95 5.96 11.99 -5.99
N TRP A 96 5.94 12.05 -4.68
CA TRP A 96 5.70 13.27 -3.91
C TRP A 96 6.84 14.30 -4.04
N TRP A 97 8.11 13.88 -3.93
CA TRP A 97 9.27 14.77 -4.07
C TRP A 97 9.39 15.35 -5.49
N SER A 98 8.89 14.63 -6.49
CA SER A 98 8.89 15.14 -7.85
C SER A 98 7.90 16.29 -8.07
N VAL A 99 6.82 16.39 -7.28
CA VAL A 99 5.84 17.48 -7.38
C VAL A 99 6.48 18.80 -7.01
N LYS A 100 6.32 19.84 -7.85
CA LYS A 100 6.90 21.16 -7.65
C LYS A 100 6.12 21.99 -6.64
N ASP A 101 4.79 22.08 -6.78
CA ASP A 101 3.92 22.73 -5.80
C ASP A 101 3.23 21.68 -4.91
N ARG A 102 3.76 21.52 -3.70
CA ARG A 102 3.27 20.54 -2.73
C ARG A 102 2.07 21.00 -1.90
N ARG A 103 1.52 22.19 -2.18
CA ARG A 103 0.31 22.71 -1.55
C ARG A 103 -0.95 22.31 -2.30
N GLY A 104 -0.82 21.83 -3.54
CA GLY A 104 -1.94 21.37 -4.35
C GLY A 104 -2.53 20.05 -3.84
N ASP A 105 -3.82 19.82 -4.13
CA ASP A 105 -4.61 18.67 -3.63
C ASP A 105 -3.94 17.33 -3.92
N ALA A 106 -3.45 17.11 -5.14
CA ALA A 106 -2.76 15.86 -5.49
C ALA A 106 -1.53 15.59 -4.61
N ALA A 107 -0.74 16.64 -4.30
CA ALA A 107 0.43 16.48 -3.43
C ALA A 107 0.04 16.21 -1.98
N GLN A 108 -1.07 16.81 -1.49
CA GLN A 108 -1.57 16.56 -0.16
C GLN A 108 -2.12 15.14 -0.02
N LEU A 109 -2.83 14.63 -1.03
CA LEU A 109 -3.30 13.23 -1.05
C LEU A 109 -2.10 12.26 -0.97
N ILE A 110 -1.07 12.44 -1.80
CA ILE A 110 0.13 11.57 -1.73
C ILE A 110 0.82 11.69 -0.37
N ARG A 111 0.92 12.90 0.18
CA ARG A 111 1.53 13.13 1.50
C ARG A 111 0.78 12.38 2.60
N ARG A 112 -0.56 12.43 2.56
CA ARG A 112 -1.40 11.72 3.52
C ARG A 112 -1.13 10.22 3.48
N VAL A 113 -1.15 9.62 2.28
CA VAL A 113 -0.85 8.19 2.10
C VAL A 113 0.54 7.85 2.64
N ILE A 114 1.56 8.67 2.41
CA ILE A 114 2.91 8.44 2.96
C ILE A 114 2.90 8.44 4.49
N ASP A 115 2.19 9.37 5.12
CA ASP A 115 2.09 9.44 6.57
C ASP A 115 1.37 8.17 7.11
N ASP A 116 0.32 7.69 6.45
CA ASP A 116 -0.39 6.45 6.79
C ASP A 116 0.49 5.20 6.64
N GLU A 117 1.26 5.08 5.54
CA GLU A 117 2.21 3.97 5.34
C GLU A 117 3.31 3.94 6.41
N MET A 118 3.79 5.10 6.83
CA MET A 118 4.74 5.18 7.95
C MET A 118 4.09 4.74 9.28
N TYR A 119 2.82 5.06 9.47
CA TYR A 119 2.05 4.61 10.63
C TYR A 119 1.83 3.09 10.58
N HIS A 120 1.40 2.53 9.43
CA HIS A 120 1.25 1.09 9.21
C HIS A 120 2.55 0.33 9.51
N LEU A 121 3.69 0.83 9.02
CA LEU A 121 5.00 0.26 9.32
C LEU A 121 5.27 0.21 10.84
N GLY A 122 4.94 1.28 11.56
CA GLY A 122 5.05 1.33 13.02
C GLY A 122 4.15 0.30 13.70
N VAL A 123 2.90 0.18 13.25
CA VAL A 123 1.91 -0.77 13.77
C VAL A 123 2.39 -2.22 13.61
N VAL A 124 2.80 -2.62 12.40
CA VAL A 124 3.25 -4.00 12.16
C VAL A 124 4.55 -4.33 12.91
N CYS A 125 5.42 -3.33 13.14
CA CYS A 125 6.58 -3.50 14.01
C CYS A 125 6.17 -3.75 15.47
N ASN A 126 5.23 -2.98 16.00
CA ASN A 126 4.69 -3.21 17.36
C ASN A 126 4.00 -4.58 17.46
N LEU A 127 3.19 -4.98 16.47
CA LEU A 127 2.57 -6.30 16.43
C LEU A 127 3.62 -7.43 16.42
N LEU A 128 4.69 -7.28 15.66
CA LEU A 128 5.77 -8.27 15.60
C LEU A 128 6.49 -8.39 16.96
N VAL A 129 6.78 -7.26 17.60
CA VAL A 129 7.39 -7.25 18.94
C VAL A 129 6.43 -7.82 19.99
N ALA A 130 5.14 -7.50 19.91
CA ALA A 130 4.12 -8.02 20.83
C ALA A 130 4.11 -9.55 20.88
N VAL A 131 4.34 -10.24 19.77
CA VAL A 131 4.43 -11.70 19.69
C VAL A 131 5.85 -12.24 19.89
N GLY A 132 6.77 -11.41 20.39
CA GLY A 132 8.16 -11.77 20.70
C GLY A 132 9.05 -11.92 19.46
N GLY A 133 8.72 -11.27 18.35
CA GLY A 133 9.58 -11.13 17.17
C GLY A 133 10.49 -9.90 17.26
N ARG A 134 11.31 -9.68 16.22
CA ARG A 134 12.16 -8.51 16.06
C ARG A 134 12.09 -8.01 14.62
N PRO A 135 11.62 -6.78 14.35
CA PRO A 135 11.61 -6.24 13.01
C PRO A 135 13.01 -6.17 12.41
N ARG A 136 13.14 -6.66 11.18
CA ARG A 136 14.38 -6.63 10.41
C ARG A 136 14.14 -5.80 9.16
N PHE A 137 14.97 -4.80 8.96
CA PHE A 137 14.90 -3.88 7.83
C PHE A 137 16.07 -4.04 6.88
N LYS A 138 17.27 -4.11 7.45
CA LYS A 138 18.52 -3.98 6.73
C LYS A 138 18.71 -5.04 5.64
N ASP A 139 18.56 -6.31 5.98
CA ASP A 139 18.77 -7.41 5.04
C ASP A 139 17.58 -7.65 4.11
N LEU A 140 16.45 -7.03 4.42
CA LEU A 140 15.16 -7.25 3.78
C LEU A 140 14.65 -6.00 3.06
N ALA A 141 15.48 -4.95 2.96
CA ALA A 141 15.12 -3.72 2.25
C ALA A 141 14.74 -4.02 0.79
N PRO A 142 13.64 -3.42 0.30
CA PRO A 142 13.16 -3.66 -1.05
C PRO A 142 14.17 -3.18 -2.09
N ARG A 143 14.18 -3.85 -3.26
CA ARG A 143 15.01 -3.45 -4.41
C ARG A 143 14.11 -3.03 -5.55
N TYR A 144 14.42 -1.89 -6.16
CA TYR A 144 13.65 -1.33 -7.25
C TYR A 144 14.47 -1.29 -8.56
N PRO A 145 13.82 -1.56 -9.72
CA PRO A 145 12.50 -2.18 -9.85
C PRO A 145 12.48 -3.63 -9.37
N GLY A 146 11.35 -4.04 -8.78
CA GLY A 146 11.17 -5.40 -8.26
C GLY A 146 9.71 -5.72 -7.92
N PRO A 147 9.42 -6.98 -7.56
CA PRO A 147 8.10 -7.36 -7.08
C PRO A 147 7.86 -6.83 -5.66
N LEU A 148 6.59 -6.82 -5.22
CA LEU A 148 6.28 -6.63 -3.81
C LEU A 148 6.81 -7.80 -2.97
N PRO A 149 7.23 -7.55 -1.72
CA PRO A 149 7.64 -8.58 -0.78
C PRO A 149 6.58 -9.67 -0.60
N GLY A 150 7.03 -10.87 -0.30
CA GLY A 150 6.13 -12.00 -0.07
C GLY A 150 5.41 -12.52 -1.32
N GLY A 151 5.58 -11.91 -2.48
CA GLY A 151 4.87 -12.28 -3.70
C GLY A 151 3.40 -11.87 -3.71
N VAL A 152 3.03 -10.90 -2.87
CA VAL A 152 1.75 -10.21 -2.93
C VAL A 152 1.66 -9.51 -4.28
N ARG A 153 0.49 -9.58 -4.93
CA ARG A 153 0.27 -8.95 -6.25
C ARG A 153 1.35 -9.31 -7.27
N ALA A 154 1.57 -10.60 -7.50
CA ALA A 154 2.68 -11.14 -8.30
C ALA A 154 2.84 -10.52 -9.71
N GLY A 155 1.81 -9.88 -10.26
CA GLY A 155 1.86 -9.19 -11.56
C GLY A 155 2.38 -7.74 -11.48
N VAL A 156 2.55 -7.19 -10.27
CA VAL A 156 2.97 -5.80 -10.08
C VAL A 156 4.50 -5.72 -10.00
N THR A 157 5.08 -4.86 -10.81
CA THR A 157 6.50 -4.50 -10.71
C THR A 157 6.59 -3.09 -10.16
N VAL A 158 7.02 -2.95 -8.92
CA VAL A 158 7.26 -1.65 -8.28
C VAL A 158 8.56 -1.05 -8.81
N TYR A 159 8.50 0.19 -9.28
CA TYR A 159 9.68 0.94 -9.73
C TYR A 159 9.65 2.37 -9.19
N LEU A 160 10.77 3.05 -9.20
CA LEU A 160 10.91 4.44 -8.76
C LEU A 160 10.92 5.34 -9.98
N SER A 161 10.13 6.42 -9.94
CA SER A 161 9.99 7.42 -11.00
C SER A 161 9.40 8.71 -10.43
N GLY A 162 9.51 9.81 -11.16
CA GLY A 162 8.71 11.00 -10.91
C GLY A 162 7.23 10.75 -11.17
N LEU A 163 6.38 11.62 -10.64
CA LEU A 163 4.93 11.50 -10.77
C LEU A 163 4.50 11.67 -12.23
N THR A 164 3.96 10.62 -12.79
CA THR A 164 3.34 10.58 -14.11
C THR A 164 2.05 9.76 -14.03
N ARG A 165 1.09 10.02 -14.93
CA ARG A 165 -0.14 9.20 -14.94
C ARG A 165 0.13 7.69 -15.06
N PRO A 166 1.05 7.21 -15.93
CA PRO A 166 1.43 5.81 -15.94
C PRO A 166 1.99 5.33 -14.59
N PHE A 167 2.84 6.11 -13.92
CA PHE A 167 3.38 5.75 -12.62
C PHE A 167 2.30 5.64 -11.54
N VAL A 168 1.36 6.59 -11.50
CA VAL A 168 0.21 6.53 -10.58
C VAL A 168 -0.60 5.26 -10.83
N ARG A 169 -0.94 4.95 -12.10
CA ARG A 169 -1.75 3.77 -12.43
C ARG A 169 -1.00 2.46 -12.20
N ASP A 170 0.22 2.34 -12.72
CA ASP A 170 0.93 1.06 -12.86
C ASP A 170 1.72 0.68 -11.60
N VAL A 171 1.95 1.64 -10.70
CA VAL A 171 2.65 1.42 -9.42
C VAL A 171 1.75 1.76 -8.25
N MET A 172 1.40 3.04 -8.04
CA MET A 172 0.72 3.48 -6.83
C MET A 172 -0.67 2.83 -6.68
N MET A 173 -1.54 2.97 -7.68
CA MET A 173 -2.85 2.30 -7.69
C MET A 173 -2.74 0.77 -7.74
N ALA A 174 -1.72 0.23 -8.44
CA ALA A 174 -1.57 -1.22 -8.57
C ALA A 174 -1.15 -1.90 -7.27
N ILE A 175 -0.38 -1.22 -6.41
CA ILE A 175 -0.04 -1.67 -5.06
C ILE A 175 -1.31 -1.75 -4.21
N GLU A 176 -2.09 -0.67 -4.18
CA GLU A 176 -3.25 -0.47 -3.31
C GLU A 176 -4.56 -1.05 -3.87
N ALA A 177 -4.54 -1.64 -5.05
CA ALA A 177 -5.78 -2.07 -5.68
C ALA A 177 -6.58 -3.03 -4.78
N PRO A 178 -7.86 -2.75 -4.49
CA PRO A 178 -8.70 -3.66 -3.71
C PRO A 178 -8.94 -4.97 -4.45
N ASP A 179 -9.29 -6.00 -3.71
CA ASP A 179 -9.63 -7.29 -4.30
C ASP A 179 -11.00 -7.26 -4.98
N GLU A 180 -11.00 -7.28 -6.30
CA GLU A 180 -12.23 -7.51 -7.03
C GLU A 180 -12.60 -9.01 -7.01
N PRO A 181 -13.88 -9.37 -6.73
CA PRO A 181 -14.32 -10.77 -6.69
C PRO A 181 -14.06 -11.55 -7.98
N LEU A 182 -13.94 -10.86 -9.13
CA LEU A 182 -13.62 -11.44 -10.43
C LEU A 182 -12.11 -11.64 -10.64
N ALA A 183 -11.27 -10.80 -10.07
CA ALA A 183 -9.81 -10.93 -10.13
C ALA A 183 -9.31 -12.10 -9.28
N ARG A 184 -9.98 -12.46 -8.20
CA ARG A 184 -9.65 -13.63 -7.36
C ARG A 184 -9.62 -14.96 -8.13
N ARG A 185 -10.38 -15.08 -9.22
CA ARG A 185 -10.40 -16.30 -10.05
C ARG A 185 -9.26 -16.37 -11.07
N ALA A 186 -8.65 -15.24 -11.39
CA ALA A 186 -7.60 -15.15 -12.41
C ALA A 186 -6.17 -15.01 -11.83
N ASN A 187 -6.04 -14.45 -10.63
CA ASN A 187 -4.75 -14.24 -9.97
C ASN A 187 -4.65 -15.16 -8.74
N LEU A 188 -3.70 -16.08 -8.78
CA LEU A 188 -3.36 -16.98 -7.66
C LEU A 188 -2.57 -16.28 -6.54
N SER A 189 -2.42 -14.97 -6.60
CA SER A 189 -1.64 -14.17 -5.65
C SER A 189 -2.60 -13.37 -4.76
N PRO A 190 -2.45 -13.45 -3.42
CA PRO A 190 -3.29 -12.71 -2.49
C PRO A 190 -3.04 -11.20 -2.61
N SER A 191 -4.06 -10.39 -2.29
CA SER A 191 -3.90 -8.96 -2.06
C SER A 191 -3.26 -8.69 -0.69
N ILE A 192 -2.96 -7.42 -0.44
CA ILE A 192 -2.52 -6.96 0.88
C ILE A 192 -3.63 -7.19 1.91
N GLY A 193 -4.88 -6.82 1.61
CA GLY A 193 -6.02 -7.01 2.50
C GLY A 193 -6.36 -8.47 2.78
N ASP A 194 -6.25 -9.38 1.77
CA ASP A 194 -6.38 -10.82 2.00
C ASP A 194 -5.32 -11.34 2.97
N PHE A 195 -4.07 -10.90 2.79
CA PHE A 195 -2.98 -11.26 3.67
C PHE A 195 -3.24 -10.83 5.12
N TYR A 196 -3.66 -9.58 5.36
CA TYR A 196 -4.01 -9.08 6.68
C TYR A 196 -5.23 -9.78 7.29
N SER A 197 -6.21 -10.16 6.47
CA SER A 197 -7.36 -10.94 6.93
C SER A 197 -6.94 -12.32 7.48
N HIS A 198 -6.05 -13.02 6.79
CA HIS A 198 -5.50 -14.28 7.28
C HIS A 198 -4.60 -14.12 8.51
N LEU A 199 -3.85 -13.02 8.59
CA LEU A 199 -3.06 -12.68 9.78
C LEU A 199 -3.98 -12.49 11.00
N MET A 200 -5.11 -11.79 10.84
CA MET A 200 -6.08 -11.59 11.91
C MET A 200 -6.71 -12.90 12.39
N ILE A 201 -7.13 -13.77 11.46
CA ILE A 201 -7.64 -15.11 11.80
C ILE A 201 -6.60 -15.87 12.64
N ALA A 202 -5.34 -15.90 12.18
CA ALA A 202 -4.29 -16.61 12.90
C ALA A 202 -3.99 -16.00 14.28
N MET A 203 -4.12 -14.68 14.46
CA MET A 203 -4.00 -14.01 15.76
C MET A 203 -5.10 -14.45 16.72
N ARG A 204 -6.37 -14.52 16.25
CA ARG A 204 -7.51 -14.98 17.06
C ARG A 204 -7.35 -16.45 17.45
N ASP A 205 -7.00 -17.31 16.51
CA ASP A 205 -6.90 -18.75 16.74
C ASP A 205 -5.72 -19.12 17.63
N THR A 206 -4.59 -18.43 17.48
CA THR A 206 -3.39 -18.67 18.29
C THR A 206 -3.50 -18.05 19.67
N ALA A 207 -4.24 -16.94 19.81
CA ALA A 207 -4.36 -16.13 21.03
C ALA A 207 -3.01 -15.96 21.76
N PRO A 208 -1.97 -15.42 21.09
CA PRO A 208 -0.63 -15.36 21.64
C PRO A 208 -0.57 -14.44 22.86
N TYR A 209 0.38 -14.68 23.77
CA TYR A 209 0.71 -13.67 24.77
C TYR A 209 1.28 -12.43 24.07
N LEU A 210 0.70 -11.26 24.38
CA LEU A 210 1.11 -9.98 23.82
C LEU A 210 1.95 -9.21 24.84
N SER A 211 3.25 -9.04 24.55
CA SER A 211 4.15 -8.26 25.39
C SER A 211 4.14 -6.79 24.98
N VAL A 212 4.06 -5.88 25.93
CA VAL A 212 4.24 -4.44 25.67
C VAL A 212 5.71 -4.01 25.67
N GLU A 213 6.60 -4.87 26.13
CA GLU A 213 8.04 -4.57 26.21
C GLU A 213 8.63 -4.45 24.80
N GLY A 214 9.35 -3.38 24.56
CA GLY A 214 10.00 -3.10 23.27
C GLY A 214 9.08 -2.50 22.21
N GLN A 215 7.77 -2.39 22.47
CA GLN A 215 6.86 -1.63 21.60
C GLN A 215 7.07 -0.12 21.76
N LEU A 216 6.76 0.65 20.72
CA LEU A 216 6.99 2.09 20.68
C LEU A 216 5.68 2.87 20.59
N SER A 217 5.72 4.12 21.07
CA SER A 217 4.66 5.12 20.90
C SER A 217 5.20 6.30 20.14
N SER A 218 4.50 6.79 19.12
CA SER A 218 4.91 8.00 18.39
C SER A 218 3.72 8.62 17.67
N ARG A 219 3.77 9.94 17.48
CA ARG A 219 2.88 10.61 16.53
C ARG A 219 3.49 10.51 15.12
N ILE A 220 2.70 10.02 14.18
CA ILE A 220 3.08 9.87 12.77
C ILE A 220 1.96 10.51 11.94
N GLY A 221 2.23 11.66 11.32
CA GLY A 221 1.17 12.44 10.69
C GLY A 221 0.06 12.80 11.69
N PRO A 222 -1.21 12.55 11.37
CA PRO A 222 -2.33 12.74 12.30
C PRO A 222 -2.46 11.59 13.31
N ASP A 223 -1.95 10.39 13.00
CA ASP A 223 -2.14 9.17 13.76
C ASP A 223 -1.17 9.04 14.94
N VAL A 224 -1.57 8.25 15.93
CA VAL A 224 -0.75 7.97 17.12
C VAL A 224 -0.49 6.48 17.18
N LEU A 225 0.77 6.09 16.95
CA LEU A 225 1.23 4.73 17.20
C LEU A 225 1.21 4.46 18.70
N GLU A 226 0.52 3.42 19.11
CA GLU A 226 0.44 2.99 20.50
C GLU A 226 0.80 1.50 20.65
N PRO A 227 1.26 1.08 21.85
CA PRO A 227 1.50 -0.32 22.12
C PRO A 227 0.22 -1.15 22.11
N VAL A 228 0.25 -2.29 21.44
CA VAL A 228 -0.81 -3.30 21.38
C VAL A 228 -0.74 -4.17 22.63
N ARG A 229 -1.86 -4.32 23.33
CA ARG A 229 -1.96 -5.03 24.62
C ARG A 229 -2.94 -6.21 24.61
N THR A 230 -3.97 -6.10 23.80
CA THR A 230 -5.10 -7.02 23.71
C THR A 230 -5.34 -7.49 22.29
N LEU A 231 -6.11 -8.56 22.11
CA LEU A 231 -6.56 -8.97 20.78
C LEU A 231 -7.46 -7.93 20.12
N ASP A 232 -8.22 -7.17 20.91
CA ASP A 232 -9.04 -6.06 20.38
C ASP A 232 -8.16 -4.94 19.82
N ASP A 233 -6.99 -4.65 20.45
CA ASP A 233 -6.03 -3.71 19.89
C ASP A 233 -5.41 -4.22 18.59
N VAL A 234 -5.11 -5.53 18.51
CA VAL A 234 -4.63 -6.18 17.27
C VAL A 234 -5.65 -6.04 16.16
N GLU A 235 -6.91 -6.38 16.45
CA GLU A 235 -8.01 -6.32 15.50
C GLU A 235 -8.18 -4.90 14.96
N ARG A 236 -8.28 -3.91 15.86
CA ARG A 236 -8.38 -2.51 15.49
C ARG A 236 -7.20 -2.05 14.62
N SER A 237 -5.98 -2.44 14.99
CA SER A 237 -4.78 -2.07 14.24
C SER A 237 -4.78 -2.62 12.81
N ILE A 238 -5.20 -3.88 12.64
CA ILE A 238 -5.30 -4.52 11.32
C ILE A 238 -6.45 -3.92 10.51
N GLU A 239 -7.58 -3.60 11.14
CA GLU A 239 -8.70 -2.93 10.47
C GLU A 239 -8.31 -1.56 9.96
N ILE A 240 -7.60 -0.75 10.75
CA ILE A 240 -7.09 0.55 10.31
C ILE A 240 -6.24 0.40 9.04
N ILE A 241 -5.26 -0.49 9.03
CA ILE A 241 -4.40 -0.72 7.85
C ILE A 241 -5.25 -1.09 6.63
N LYS A 242 -6.21 -1.98 6.78
CA LYS A 242 -7.07 -2.43 5.68
C LYS A 242 -7.98 -1.32 5.15
N GLU A 243 -8.64 -0.58 6.04
CA GLU A 243 -9.57 0.48 5.67
C GLU A 243 -8.86 1.68 5.07
N GLN A 244 -7.70 2.07 5.59
CA GLN A 244 -6.88 3.12 5.00
C GLN A 244 -6.33 2.73 3.63
N GLY A 245 -5.95 1.47 3.41
CA GLY A 245 -5.45 1.00 2.11
C GLY A 245 -6.54 0.80 1.06
N GLU A 246 -7.51 -0.06 1.37
CA GLU A 246 -8.50 -0.56 0.40
C GLU A 246 -9.91 0.06 0.56
N GLY A 247 -10.17 0.79 1.66
CA GLY A 247 -11.50 1.28 2.03
C GLY A 247 -12.37 0.20 2.65
N THR A 248 -13.59 0.58 3.05
CA THR A 248 -14.58 -0.35 3.56
C THR A 248 -15.40 -0.98 2.43
N ALA A 249 -16.04 -2.13 2.70
CA ALA A 249 -16.92 -2.79 1.72
C ALA A 249 -18.12 -1.93 1.30
N SER A 250 -18.49 -0.93 2.09
CA SER A 250 -19.63 -0.07 1.88
C SER A 250 -19.28 1.33 1.35
N CYS A 251 -18.07 1.80 1.61
CA CYS A 251 -17.67 3.16 1.27
C CYS A 251 -16.17 3.26 0.97
N PRO A 252 -15.78 3.51 -0.28
CA PRO A 252 -14.37 3.73 -0.63
C PRO A 252 -13.79 5.05 -0.11
N ALA A 253 -14.65 5.98 0.36
CA ALA A 253 -14.23 7.25 0.94
C ALA A 253 -14.07 7.20 2.47
N ASP A 254 -14.53 6.13 3.13
CA ASP A 254 -14.36 5.96 4.57
C ASP A 254 -13.03 5.22 4.83
N ALA A 255 -11.95 5.96 4.81
CA ALA A 255 -10.74 5.54 5.48
C ALA A 255 -10.89 5.94 6.95
N PHE A 256 -11.03 4.95 7.80
CA PHE A 256 -11.09 5.00 9.27
C PHE A 256 -11.05 6.41 9.90
N GLN A 257 -12.23 6.99 10.18
CA GLN A 257 -12.46 8.28 10.86
C GLN A 257 -11.91 9.55 10.18
N ASP A 258 -11.51 9.49 8.93
CA ASP A 258 -10.99 10.61 8.17
C ASP A 258 -11.85 10.94 6.96
N ASP A 259 -11.96 12.23 6.64
CA ASP A 259 -12.63 12.73 5.42
C ASP A 259 -11.79 12.47 4.13
N HIS A 260 -10.83 11.54 4.18
CA HIS A 260 -9.94 11.24 3.07
C HIS A 260 -10.27 9.87 2.43
N PRO A 261 -10.19 9.76 1.11
CA PRO A 261 -10.37 8.48 0.45
C PRO A 261 -9.25 7.51 0.80
N ALA A 262 -9.57 6.20 0.85
CA ALA A 262 -8.56 5.16 0.98
C ALA A 262 -7.48 5.27 -0.10
N HIS A 263 -6.29 4.72 0.15
CA HIS A 263 -5.08 4.94 -0.66
C HIS A 263 -5.31 4.70 -2.16
N TYR A 264 -5.95 3.58 -2.53
CA TYR A 264 -6.29 3.30 -3.92
C TYR A 264 -7.09 4.44 -4.57
N TYR A 265 -8.11 4.92 -3.87
CA TYR A 265 -9.00 5.95 -4.38
C TYR A 265 -8.36 7.33 -4.35
N ALA A 266 -7.49 7.62 -3.37
CA ALA A 266 -6.68 8.83 -3.36
C ALA A 266 -5.80 8.93 -4.61
N PHE A 267 -5.12 7.83 -4.97
CA PHE A 267 -4.34 7.77 -6.20
C PHE A 267 -5.20 7.78 -7.45
N ALA A 268 -6.38 7.17 -7.41
CA ALA A 268 -7.33 7.20 -8.52
C ALA A 268 -7.91 8.59 -8.76
N GLU A 269 -8.15 9.40 -7.72
CA GLU A 269 -8.53 10.81 -7.86
C GLU A 269 -7.48 11.62 -8.61
N ILE A 270 -6.19 11.42 -8.28
CA ILE A 270 -5.07 12.04 -9.00
C ILE A 270 -5.03 11.57 -10.46
N TYR A 271 -5.21 10.26 -10.68
CA TYR A 271 -5.19 9.68 -12.02
C TYR A 271 -6.32 10.20 -12.91
N HIS A 272 -7.55 10.23 -12.38
CA HIS A 272 -8.75 10.70 -13.10
C HIS A 272 -8.84 12.22 -13.14
N GLY A 273 -8.16 12.94 -12.25
CA GLY A 273 -8.19 14.39 -12.14
C GLY A 273 -9.46 14.93 -11.48
N ARG A 274 -10.19 14.10 -10.74
CA ARG A 274 -11.44 14.44 -10.06
C ARG A 274 -11.64 13.61 -8.80
N GLN A 275 -12.28 14.22 -7.82
CA GLN A 275 -12.68 13.56 -6.58
C GLN A 275 -13.73 12.47 -6.84
N LEU A 276 -13.65 11.41 -6.06
CA LEU A 276 -14.63 10.33 -6.00
C LEU A 276 -15.89 10.82 -5.29
N CYS A 277 -17.05 10.61 -5.90
CA CYS A 277 -18.33 11.02 -5.35
C CYS A 277 -19.37 9.91 -5.48
N ASN A 278 -20.24 9.78 -4.47
CA ASN A 278 -21.43 8.95 -4.57
C ASN A 278 -22.54 9.74 -5.29
N THR A 279 -22.93 9.24 -6.46
CA THR A 279 -23.95 9.88 -7.30
C THR A 279 -25.37 9.33 -7.06
N GLY A 280 -25.54 8.47 -6.04
CA GLY A 280 -26.81 7.72 -5.85
C GLY A 280 -26.98 6.53 -6.81
N ARG A 281 -26.13 6.42 -7.83
CA ARG A 281 -26.03 5.27 -8.75
C ARG A 281 -24.72 4.51 -8.60
N GLY A 282 -23.93 4.85 -7.58
CA GLY A 282 -22.61 4.32 -7.32
C GLY A 282 -21.54 5.41 -7.22
N TRP A 283 -20.33 4.98 -6.98
CA TRP A 283 -19.17 5.83 -6.82
C TRP A 283 -18.52 6.15 -8.17
N HIS A 284 -18.29 7.44 -8.47
CA HIS A 284 -17.76 7.92 -9.73
C HIS A 284 -16.79 9.09 -9.51
N PHE A 285 -15.75 9.19 -10.34
CA PHE A 285 -14.78 10.32 -10.30
C PHE A 285 -15.38 11.54 -11.03
N THR A 286 -16.37 12.17 -10.42
CA THR A 286 -17.13 13.29 -10.98
C THR A 286 -17.18 14.52 -10.07
N GLY A 287 -16.53 14.46 -8.90
CA GLY A 287 -16.50 15.54 -7.91
C GLY A 287 -15.62 16.72 -8.33
N ALA A 288 -15.12 17.46 -7.34
CA ALA A 288 -14.26 18.61 -7.56
C ALA A 288 -13.00 18.22 -8.37
N PRO A 289 -12.45 19.15 -9.18
CA PRO A 289 -11.22 18.90 -9.91
C PRO A 289 -10.04 18.61 -8.97
N VAL A 290 -9.25 17.60 -9.28
CA VAL A 290 -7.93 17.31 -8.69
C VAL A 290 -6.90 17.44 -9.81
N PRO A 291 -6.37 18.64 -10.08
CA PRO A 291 -5.46 18.86 -11.19
C PRO A 291 -4.20 18.02 -11.05
N PHE A 292 -3.80 17.35 -12.14
CA PHE A 292 -2.53 16.63 -12.14
C PHE A 292 -1.39 17.63 -11.99
N PRO A 293 -0.48 17.50 -10.99
CA PRO A 293 0.47 18.51 -10.67
C PRO A 293 1.64 18.57 -11.66
N ASP A 294 2.29 19.74 -11.77
CA ASP A 294 3.59 19.85 -12.44
C ASP A 294 4.65 19.11 -11.61
N ALA A 295 5.39 18.24 -12.25
CA ALA A 295 6.37 17.39 -11.62
C ALA A 295 7.74 17.44 -12.32
N ARG A 296 8.80 17.27 -11.54
CA ARG A 296 10.16 17.08 -12.05
C ARG A 296 10.22 15.81 -12.89
N PRO A 297 10.85 15.82 -14.06
CA PRO A 297 10.84 14.69 -14.97
C PRO A 297 11.84 13.60 -14.56
N MET A 298 11.78 13.14 -13.29
CA MET A 298 12.59 12.01 -12.84
C MET A 298 12.32 10.79 -13.71
N ALA A 299 13.36 10.27 -14.33
CA ALA A 299 13.25 9.05 -15.13
C ALA A 299 13.06 7.81 -14.24
N ARG A 300 12.49 6.77 -14.82
CA ARG A 300 12.41 5.46 -14.16
C ARG A 300 13.80 4.95 -13.84
N VAL A 301 14.05 4.62 -12.57
CA VAL A 301 15.31 4.00 -12.13
C VAL A 301 15.48 2.65 -12.83
N PRO A 302 16.60 2.41 -13.54
CA PRO A 302 16.81 1.17 -14.26
C PRO A 302 17.12 -0.01 -13.32
N VAL A 303 16.95 -1.23 -13.83
CA VAL A 303 17.41 -2.43 -13.12
C VAL A 303 18.91 -2.30 -12.84
N GLY A 304 19.30 -2.51 -11.60
CA GLY A 304 20.67 -2.32 -11.14
C GLY A 304 21.08 -0.88 -10.84
N GLY A 305 20.13 0.08 -10.93
CA GLY A 305 20.31 1.50 -10.60
C GLY A 305 21.04 2.29 -11.70
N TRP A 306 21.33 3.57 -11.40
CA TRP A 306 22.05 4.46 -12.31
C TRP A 306 23.49 3.99 -12.52
N ARG A 307 23.93 3.93 -13.75
CA ARG A 307 25.30 3.55 -14.09
C ARG A 307 26.10 4.75 -14.56
N ARG A 308 27.41 4.77 -14.32
CA ARG A 308 28.34 5.82 -14.80
C ARG A 308 27.90 7.23 -14.41
N LEU A 309 27.54 7.42 -13.14
CA LEU A 309 27.12 8.71 -12.61
C LEU A 309 28.24 9.75 -12.75
N PRO A 310 27.95 10.96 -13.25
CA PRO A 310 28.88 12.10 -13.15
C PRO A 310 29.24 12.37 -11.69
N PRO A 311 30.46 12.90 -11.40
CA PRO A 311 30.91 13.09 -10.02
C PRO A 311 29.95 13.84 -9.09
N PRO A 312 29.27 14.93 -9.50
CA PRO A 312 28.31 15.62 -8.65
C PRO A 312 27.06 14.76 -8.35
N VAL A 313 26.53 14.08 -9.37
CA VAL A 313 25.37 13.19 -9.22
C VAL A 313 25.71 11.99 -8.33
N ARG A 314 26.92 11.45 -8.47
CA ARG A 314 27.40 10.35 -7.62
C ARG A 314 27.42 10.76 -6.15
N ARG A 315 27.98 11.94 -5.82
CA ARG A 315 28.02 12.42 -4.43
C ARG A 315 26.62 12.53 -3.81
N LEU A 316 25.63 13.07 -4.55
CA LEU A 316 24.25 13.18 -4.09
C LEU A 316 23.61 11.79 -3.92
N SER A 317 23.85 10.88 -4.88
CA SER A 317 23.35 9.50 -4.78
C SER A 317 23.97 8.76 -3.57
N ASP A 318 25.27 8.86 -3.37
CA ASP A 318 25.97 8.22 -2.25
C ASP A 318 25.51 8.81 -0.90
N GLN A 319 25.30 10.13 -0.82
CA GLN A 319 24.75 10.79 0.35
C GLN A 319 23.33 10.29 0.66
N PHE A 320 22.47 10.22 -0.36
CA PHE A 320 21.10 9.71 -0.21
C PHE A 320 21.10 8.26 0.27
N ASP A 321 21.83 7.39 -0.42
CA ASP A 321 21.87 5.95 -0.15
C ASP A 321 22.47 5.67 1.25
N SER A 322 23.52 6.41 1.66
CA SER A 322 24.08 6.31 3.02
C SER A 322 23.09 6.78 4.11
N THR A 323 22.33 7.85 3.83
CA THR A 323 21.29 8.33 4.76
C THR A 323 20.15 7.31 4.87
N TYR A 324 19.74 6.71 3.75
CA TYR A 324 18.73 5.65 3.75
C TYR A 324 19.19 4.42 4.54
N ASP A 325 20.44 3.97 4.36
CA ASP A 325 21.02 2.84 5.14
C ASP A 325 21.02 3.15 6.65
N ALA A 326 21.39 4.38 7.03
CA ALA A 326 21.35 4.82 8.43
C ALA A 326 19.91 4.85 9.00
N ILE A 327 18.90 5.18 8.18
CA ILE A 327 17.48 5.09 8.58
C ILE A 327 17.10 3.65 8.87
N LEU A 328 17.46 2.70 8.00
CA LEU A 328 17.17 1.28 8.21
C LEU A 328 17.84 0.75 9.48
N ASP A 329 19.10 1.14 9.75
CA ASP A 329 19.80 0.80 10.98
C ASP A 329 19.09 1.37 12.22
N ALA A 330 18.68 2.63 12.16
CA ALA A 330 18.00 3.29 13.27
C ALA A 330 16.60 2.70 13.53
N LEU A 331 15.85 2.34 12.48
CA LEU A 331 14.56 1.65 12.60
C LEU A 331 14.73 0.27 13.21
N GLU A 332 15.69 -0.54 12.73
CA GLU A 332 15.96 -1.85 13.30
C GLU A 332 16.41 -1.75 14.76
N GLY A 333 17.25 -0.76 15.07
CA GLY A 333 17.68 -0.45 16.42
C GLY A 333 16.54 -0.03 17.34
N ALA A 334 15.55 0.71 16.82
CA ALA A 334 14.43 1.24 17.62
C ALA A 334 13.63 0.12 18.31
N TRP A 335 13.29 -0.92 17.58
CA TRP A 335 12.57 -2.09 18.12
C TRP A 335 13.48 -3.21 18.66
N SER A 336 14.80 -2.98 18.64
CA SER A 336 15.80 -3.91 19.19
C SER A 336 16.47 -3.40 20.48
N GLY A 337 15.81 -2.50 21.21
CA GLY A 337 16.26 -1.97 22.49
C GLY A 337 16.73 -0.51 22.45
N GLY A 338 16.88 0.11 21.29
CA GLY A 338 17.20 1.54 21.15
C GLY A 338 16.05 2.50 21.45
N GLY A 339 14.82 1.98 21.41
CA GLY A 339 13.62 2.70 21.86
C GLY A 339 13.36 4.01 21.12
N GLN A 340 12.71 4.95 21.80
CA GLN A 340 12.32 6.26 21.28
C GLN A 340 13.52 7.09 20.75
N SER A 341 14.69 6.94 21.33
CA SER A 341 15.89 7.66 20.89
C SER A 341 16.29 7.27 19.47
N ALA A 342 16.33 5.96 19.19
CA ALA A 342 16.66 5.44 17.87
C ALA A 342 15.54 5.78 16.85
N LEU A 343 14.26 5.65 17.21
CA LEU A 343 13.14 6.08 16.38
C LEU A 343 13.23 7.57 16.04
N GLY A 344 13.50 8.42 17.03
CA GLY A 344 13.71 9.86 16.82
C GLY A 344 14.90 10.14 15.88
N SER A 345 15.93 9.31 15.89
CA SER A 345 17.06 9.43 14.97
C SER A 345 16.65 9.03 13.54
N ALA A 346 15.90 7.94 13.36
CA ALA A 346 15.35 7.56 12.07
C ALA A 346 14.47 8.67 11.46
N VAL A 347 13.54 9.24 12.24
CA VAL A 347 12.66 10.33 11.79
C VAL A 347 13.44 11.59 11.39
N ARG A 348 14.51 11.93 12.13
CA ARG A 348 15.36 13.07 11.74
C ARG A 348 16.11 12.78 10.43
N ALA A 349 16.64 11.58 10.27
CA ALA A 349 17.37 11.18 9.07
C ALA A 349 16.44 11.12 7.84
N MET A 350 15.17 10.67 7.99
CA MET A 350 14.15 10.68 6.92
C MET A 350 13.95 12.07 6.32
N ARG A 351 13.94 13.12 7.17
CA ARG A 351 13.83 14.52 6.70
C ARG A 351 15.05 14.93 5.88
N GLY A 352 16.20 14.35 6.12
CA GLY A 352 17.42 14.59 5.38
C GLY A 352 17.49 13.95 3.99
N LEU A 353 16.52 13.06 3.65
CA LEU A 353 16.47 12.44 2.32
C LEU A 353 15.91 13.38 1.24
N GLU A 354 15.06 14.32 1.60
CA GLU A 354 14.33 15.16 0.64
C GLU A 354 15.27 16.04 -0.21
N GLU A 355 16.19 16.76 0.44
CA GLU A 355 17.07 17.71 -0.25
C GLU A 355 17.90 17.01 -1.35
N PRO A 356 18.71 15.96 -1.07
CA PRO A 356 19.47 15.28 -2.12
C PRO A 356 18.59 14.59 -3.16
N ALA A 357 17.37 14.12 -2.80
CA ALA A 357 16.43 13.54 -3.75
C ALA A 357 15.93 14.58 -4.75
N VAL A 358 15.53 15.76 -4.27
CA VAL A 358 15.05 16.86 -5.12
C VAL A 358 16.17 17.39 -5.99
N GLU A 359 17.39 17.57 -5.46
CA GLU A 359 18.55 17.99 -6.24
C GLU A 359 18.86 17.01 -7.37
N LEU A 360 18.81 15.70 -7.12
CA LEU A 360 18.96 14.68 -8.16
C LEU A 360 17.88 14.83 -9.24
N MET A 361 16.63 15.11 -8.85
CA MET A 361 15.51 15.29 -9.78
C MET A 361 15.59 16.57 -10.61
N GLU A 362 16.47 17.51 -10.30
CA GLU A 362 16.73 18.71 -11.10
C GLU A 362 17.88 18.51 -12.12
N ILE A 363 18.64 17.42 -12.04
CA ILE A 363 19.79 17.17 -12.91
C ILE A 363 19.37 16.29 -14.10
N ALA A 364 19.40 16.87 -15.29
CA ALA A 364 19.11 16.15 -16.53
C ALA A 364 20.16 15.07 -16.83
N MET A 365 19.71 13.94 -17.36
CA MET A 365 20.60 12.90 -17.86
C MET A 365 21.17 13.31 -19.23
N PRO A 366 22.49 13.15 -19.46
CA PRO A 366 23.10 13.58 -20.72
C PRO A 366 22.70 12.71 -21.92
N ASP A 367 22.46 11.43 -21.71
CA ASP A 367 22.32 10.42 -22.77
C ASP A 367 20.90 9.81 -22.84
N ALA A 368 19.94 10.31 -22.03
CA ALA A 368 18.57 9.79 -21.98
C ALA A 368 17.57 10.89 -21.60
N PRO A 369 16.30 10.76 -21.97
CA PRO A 369 15.28 11.71 -21.55
C PRO A 369 15.00 11.60 -20.05
N GLY A 370 14.78 12.75 -19.40
CA GLY A 370 14.45 12.86 -17.99
C GLY A 370 15.67 13.17 -17.11
N ASN A 371 15.42 13.21 -15.82
CA ASN A 371 16.37 13.59 -14.81
C ASN A 371 16.74 12.38 -13.93
N TYR A 372 17.85 12.48 -13.22
CA TYR A 372 18.19 11.49 -12.19
C TYR A 372 17.15 11.51 -11.06
N GLY A 373 17.29 10.60 -10.11
CA GLY A 373 16.53 10.56 -8.88
C GLY A 373 17.08 9.56 -7.89
N PRO A 374 16.54 9.52 -6.68
CA PRO A 374 16.98 8.61 -5.62
C PRO A 374 16.74 7.15 -6.01
N GLN A 375 17.59 6.25 -5.52
CA GLN A 375 17.56 4.83 -5.86
C GLN A 375 17.13 3.94 -4.68
N PHE A 376 17.21 4.46 -3.45
CA PHE A 376 16.97 3.68 -2.22
C PHE A 376 17.78 2.39 -2.18
N ARG A 377 19.07 2.51 -2.45
CA ARG A 377 20.01 1.39 -2.44
C ARG A 377 20.82 1.40 -1.15
N ARG A 378 21.22 0.23 -0.75
CA ARG A 378 22.22 0.09 0.29
C ARG A 378 23.61 0.11 -0.36
N PRO A 379 24.59 0.80 0.25
CA PRO A 379 25.95 0.87 -0.23
C PRO A 379 26.61 -0.51 -0.40
#